data_a0363dd7bc63f0647aff27172bf6937d
#
_entry.id   a0363dd7bc63f0647aff27172bf6937d
#
_cell.length_a   1.000
_cell.length_b   1.000
_cell.length_c   1.000
_cell.angle_alpha   90.00
_cell.angle_beta   90.00
_cell.angle_gamma   90.00
#
_symmetry.space_group_name_H-M   'P 1'
#
loop_
_entity.id
_entity.type
_entity.pdbx_description
1 polymer ?
#
loop_
_entity_poly.entity_id
_entity_poly.type
_entity_poly.pdbx_seq_one_letter_code
_entity_poly.pdbx_strand_id
1 'polypeptide(L)'
;MEILLQVIWTPPSVAKPKTGKYYHSALGVVDYISGIEAAFRKYIGENSVDELKSAITKKPMILIAGDQLTGKSTQAKSLAEHFGGAFRSVGMLFREAAANRGITVAEQARLLLTERGIDVDIDYKTCQMIAGNELQSNLAVIEGRQPAYMGSFMASLGKKHIVRLYFQCSIREQALRFLRRESGEAAYQVGKSQIPNKKYGNLEDLRTEIQILDIGGEAIDKFMENQNRDEDDRHRYSGLYGFDYGNLDGYDIIMDTNNKEPVEVFEEVLKELESFGFRAD
;
A
#
# COMPACT_ATOMS: atom_id res chain seq x y z
N MET A 1 17.94 -2.05 31.52
CA MET A 1 17.67 -0.61 31.41
C MET A 1 17.34 -0.39 29.95
N GLU A 2 16.07 -0.59 29.60
CA GLU A 2 15.58 -0.41 28.22
C GLU A 2 15.52 1.10 27.94
N ILE A 3 16.31 1.54 26.99
CA ILE A 3 16.21 2.90 26.45
C ILE A 3 14.97 2.89 25.55
N LEU A 4 13.86 3.40 26.07
CA LEU A 4 12.67 3.71 25.28
C LEU A 4 13.04 4.85 24.31
N LEU A 5 13.30 4.50 23.06
CA LEU A 5 13.37 5.47 21.98
C LEU A 5 12.02 6.20 21.89
N GLN A 6 11.98 7.45 22.27
CA GLN A 6 10.81 8.31 22.10
C GLN A 6 10.92 8.95 20.72
N VAL A 7 10.02 8.58 19.82
CA VAL A 7 9.83 9.32 18.56
C VAL A 7 9.32 10.71 18.91
N ILE A 8 10.17 11.73 18.82
CA ILE A 8 9.78 13.13 18.99
C ILE A 8 9.21 13.60 17.65
N TRP A 9 7.89 13.60 17.54
CA TRP A 9 7.22 14.27 16.43
C TRP A 9 7.15 15.79 16.72
N THR A 10 7.89 16.58 15.95
CA THR A 10 7.72 18.03 15.91
C THR A 10 6.87 18.38 14.70
N PRO A 11 5.71 19.06 14.86
CA PRO A 11 4.92 19.48 13.72
C PRO A 11 5.80 20.35 12.81
N PRO A 12 5.86 20.10 11.50
CA PRO A 12 6.50 21.02 10.60
C PRO A 12 5.84 22.39 10.76
N SER A 13 6.64 23.44 10.96
CA SER A 13 6.17 24.82 10.77
C SER A 13 5.52 24.82 9.38
N VAL A 14 4.23 25.18 9.30
CA VAL A 14 3.36 25.06 8.13
C VAL A 14 4.12 25.48 6.85
N ALA A 15 4.91 24.59 6.29
CA ALA A 15 5.38 24.70 4.94
C ALA A 15 4.15 24.35 4.09
N LYS A 16 3.61 25.34 3.39
CA LYS A 16 2.58 25.12 2.38
C LYS A 16 3.11 24.00 1.46
N PRO A 17 2.31 22.97 1.17
CA PRO A 17 2.71 21.94 0.23
C PRO A 17 3.19 22.65 -1.03
N LYS A 18 4.37 22.29 -1.54
CA LYS A 18 4.85 22.77 -2.83
C LYS A 18 3.73 22.46 -3.80
N THR A 19 3.16 23.51 -4.37
CA THR A 19 2.01 23.50 -5.26
C THR A 19 2.25 22.52 -6.41
N GLY A 20 1.92 21.27 -6.23
CA GLY A 20 1.58 20.36 -7.31
C GLY A 20 0.30 20.93 -7.92
N LYS A 21 0.31 21.24 -9.21
CA LYS A 21 -0.85 21.73 -9.94
C LYS A 21 -1.98 20.72 -9.70
N TYR A 22 -2.99 21.13 -8.94
CA TYR A 22 -4.26 20.41 -8.88
C TYR A 22 -4.86 20.44 -10.29
N TYR A 23 -4.74 19.35 -11.02
CA TYR A 23 -5.55 19.15 -12.21
C TYR A 23 -6.97 18.80 -11.72
N HIS A 24 -7.79 19.84 -11.60
CA HIS A 24 -9.24 19.64 -11.58
C HIS A 24 -9.64 19.09 -12.94
N SER A 25 -9.82 17.76 -13.05
CA SER A 25 -10.60 17.23 -14.13
C SER A 25 -12.04 17.67 -13.88
N ALA A 26 -12.64 18.35 -14.85
CA ALA A 26 -14.02 18.88 -14.81
C ALA A 26 -15.12 17.79 -14.85
N LEU A 27 -14.77 16.54 -14.59
CA LEU A 27 -15.69 15.43 -14.35
C LEU A 27 -15.69 15.19 -12.83
N GLY A 28 -16.83 15.45 -12.18
CA GLY A 28 -17.05 15.55 -10.76
C GLY A 28 -16.14 14.67 -9.92
N VAL A 29 -15.48 15.27 -8.94
CA VAL A 29 -14.77 14.56 -7.88
C VAL A 29 -15.78 13.60 -7.26
N VAL A 30 -15.67 12.31 -7.58
CA VAL A 30 -16.42 11.29 -6.84
C VAL A 30 -15.87 11.39 -5.43
N ASP A 31 -16.74 11.81 -4.52
CA ASP A 31 -16.38 11.94 -3.11
C ASP A 31 -16.24 10.54 -2.50
N TYR A 32 -15.04 9.95 -2.68
CA TYR A 32 -14.74 8.62 -2.14
C TYR A 32 -14.84 8.58 -0.61
N ILE A 33 -14.72 9.71 0.07
CA ILE A 33 -14.91 9.81 1.53
C ILE A 33 -16.34 9.43 1.89
N SER A 34 -17.33 10.03 1.20
CA SER A 34 -18.74 9.66 1.37
C SER A 34 -19.02 8.23 0.94
N GLY A 35 -18.32 7.72 -0.07
CA GLY A 35 -18.41 6.31 -0.50
C GLY A 35 -17.94 5.34 0.58
N ILE A 36 -16.81 5.62 1.24
CA ILE A 36 -16.29 4.81 2.36
C ILE A 36 -17.26 4.87 3.55
N GLU A 37 -17.71 6.06 3.92
CA GLU A 37 -18.67 6.24 5.03
C GLU A 37 -19.95 5.44 4.78
N ALA A 38 -20.56 5.56 3.61
CA ALA A 38 -21.77 4.83 3.25
C ALA A 38 -21.57 3.32 3.29
N ALA A 39 -20.43 2.82 2.82
CA ALA A 39 -20.11 1.40 2.87
C ALA A 39 -19.94 0.90 4.32
N PHE A 40 -19.24 1.64 5.18
CA PHE A 40 -19.07 1.27 6.59
C PHE A 40 -20.41 1.23 7.33
N ARG A 41 -21.26 2.26 7.19
CA ARG A 41 -22.59 2.25 7.79
C ARG A 41 -23.43 1.07 7.31
N LYS A 42 -23.38 0.76 6.03
CA LYS A 42 -24.17 -0.34 5.42
C LYS A 42 -23.71 -1.72 5.84
N TYR A 43 -22.40 -2.01 5.84
CA TYR A 43 -21.87 -3.37 5.98
C TYR A 43 -21.34 -3.68 7.37
N ILE A 44 -20.89 -2.66 8.13
CA ILE A 44 -20.38 -2.83 9.50
C ILE A 44 -21.44 -2.46 10.54
N GLY A 45 -22.11 -1.32 10.34
CA GLY A 45 -23.16 -0.83 11.21
C GLY A 45 -23.28 0.66 11.24
N GLU A 46 -24.43 1.17 11.60
CA GLU A 46 -24.76 2.61 11.55
C GLU A 46 -23.80 3.47 12.38
N ASN A 47 -23.31 2.95 13.51
CA ASN A 47 -22.41 3.67 14.42
C ASN A 47 -20.92 3.52 14.08
N SER A 48 -20.56 2.75 13.04
CA SER A 48 -19.19 2.38 12.70
C SER A 48 -18.24 3.58 12.55
N VAL A 49 -18.72 4.66 11.93
CA VAL A 49 -17.93 5.88 11.72
C VAL A 49 -17.68 6.63 13.02
N ASP A 50 -18.68 6.72 13.88
CA ASP A 50 -18.57 7.38 15.19
C ASP A 50 -17.64 6.58 16.13
N GLU A 51 -17.66 5.25 16.05
CA GLU A 51 -16.72 4.38 16.76
C GLU A 51 -15.28 4.63 16.30
N LEU A 52 -15.02 4.70 14.97
CA LEU A 52 -13.70 5.03 14.44
C LEU A 52 -13.25 6.41 14.92
N LYS A 53 -14.12 7.42 14.85
CA LYS A 53 -13.81 8.78 15.29
C LYS A 53 -13.45 8.84 16.78
N SER A 54 -14.15 8.11 17.62
CA SER A 54 -13.89 8.06 19.07
C SER A 54 -12.58 7.33 19.41
N ALA A 55 -12.13 6.41 18.55
CA ALA A 55 -10.91 5.62 18.71
C ALA A 55 -9.62 6.35 18.24
N ILE A 56 -9.76 7.56 17.64
CA ILE A 56 -8.60 8.29 17.08
C ILE A 56 -7.65 8.73 18.19
N THR A 57 -6.38 8.37 18.03
CA THR A 57 -5.26 8.80 18.87
C THR A 57 -4.34 9.78 18.13
N LYS A 58 -3.41 10.40 18.87
CA LYS A 58 -2.37 11.28 18.29
C LYS A 58 -1.17 10.52 17.72
N LYS A 59 -1.14 9.19 17.82
CA LYS A 59 0.01 8.38 17.35
C LYS A 59 0.23 8.56 15.85
N PRO A 60 1.47 8.82 15.40
CA PRO A 60 1.79 8.98 13.98
C PRO A 60 1.59 7.68 13.19
N MET A 61 1.24 7.81 11.91
CA MET A 61 1.02 6.71 10.99
C MET A 61 1.78 6.94 9.69
N ILE A 62 2.55 5.95 9.26
CA ILE A 62 3.17 5.87 7.94
C ILE A 62 2.36 4.85 7.14
N LEU A 63 1.68 5.30 6.09
CA LEU A 63 0.81 4.48 5.27
C LEU A 63 1.47 4.27 3.90
N ILE A 64 1.72 3.02 3.54
CA ILE A 64 2.44 2.66 2.31
C ILE A 64 1.51 1.88 1.38
N ALA A 65 1.31 2.42 0.18
CA ALA A 65 0.54 1.79 -0.89
C ALA A 65 1.40 1.54 -2.14
N GLY A 66 0.84 0.84 -3.10
CA GLY A 66 1.46 0.53 -4.40
C GLY A 66 1.13 -0.90 -4.86
N ASP A 67 1.48 -1.21 -6.10
CA ASP A 67 1.26 -2.53 -6.71
C ASP A 67 2.16 -3.61 -6.09
N GLN A 68 1.93 -4.85 -6.46
CA GLN A 68 2.79 -5.95 -6.01
C GLN A 68 4.24 -5.75 -6.50
N LEU A 69 5.19 -6.32 -5.77
CA LEU A 69 6.62 -6.33 -6.14
C LEU A 69 7.30 -4.93 -6.20
N THR A 70 6.63 -3.87 -5.74
CA THR A 70 7.23 -2.52 -5.65
C THR A 70 8.14 -2.33 -4.44
N GLY A 71 8.27 -3.32 -3.56
CA GLY A 71 9.12 -3.25 -2.37
C GLY A 71 8.43 -2.75 -1.10
N LYS A 72 7.11 -2.46 -1.13
CA LYS A 72 6.33 -1.95 0.02
C LYS A 72 6.61 -2.65 1.34
N SER A 73 6.42 -3.97 1.36
CA SER A 73 6.51 -4.75 2.61
C SER A 73 7.92 -4.78 3.19
N THR A 74 8.94 -4.74 2.33
CA THR A 74 10.35 -4.64 2.73
C THR A 74 10.57 -3.31 3.44
N GLN A 75 10.20 -2.21 2.79
CA GLN A 75 10.39 -0.87 3.33
C GLN A 75 9.53 -0.63 4.58
N ALA A 76 8.28 -1.12 4.59
CA ALA A 76 7.42 -0.99 5.75
C ALA A 76 7.98 -1.65 7.02
N LYS A 77 8.60 -2.83 6.87
CA LYS A 77 9.27 -3.52 7.97
C LYS A 77 10.49 -2.74 8.45
N SER A 78 11.36 -2.33 7.52
CA SER A 78 12.57 -1.55 7.86
C SER A 78 12.23 -0.22 8.53
N LEU A 79 11.18 0.48 8.07
CA LEU A 79 10.72 1.73 8.70
C LEU A 79 10.14 1.49 10.09
N ALA A 80 9.34 0.44 10.27
CA ALA A 80 8.80 0.09 11.58
C ALA A 80 9.92 -0.23 12.57
N GLU A 81 10.94 -0.97 12.15
CA GLU A 81 12.12 -1.28 12.96
C GLU A 81 12.91 -0.02 13.30
N HIS A 82 13.21 0.81 12.30
CA HIS A 82 13.98 2.05 12.45
C HIS A 82 13.35 3.03 13.45
N PHE A 83 12.02 3.18 13.40
CA PHE A 83 11.28 4.08 14.30
C PHE A 83 10.79 3.40 15.58
N GLY A 84 11.15 2.16 15.86
CA GLY A 84 10.61 1.42 17.02
C GLY A 84 9.08 1.30 17.00
N GLY A 85 8.49 1.29 15.81
CA GLY A 85 7.05 1.28 15.57
C GLY A 85 6.47 -0.12 15.33
N ALA A 86 5.14 -0.20 15.25
CA ALA A 86 4.47 -1.43 14.87
C ALA A 86 4.39 -1.56 13.34
N PHE A 87 4.76 -2.72 12.81
CA PHE A 87 4.46 -3.10 11.43
C PHE A 87 3.07 -3.72 11.34
N ARG A 88 2.27 -3.31 10.36
CA ARG A 88 0.97 -3.90 10.04
C ARG A 88 0.83 -4.07 8.52
N SER A 89 0.21 -5.16 8.09
CA SER A 89 -0.02 -5.46 6.68
C SER A 89 -1.48 -5.80 6.43
N VAL A 90 -2.13 -5.06 5.53
CA VAL A 90 -3.50 -5.37 5.09
C VAL A 90 -3.55 -6.74 4.41
N GLY A 91 -2.49 -7.11 3.67
CA GLY A 91 -2.37 -8.45 3.10
C GLY A 91 -2.33 -9.56 4.16
N MET A 92 -1.85 -9.29 5.39
CA MET A 92 -1.95 -10.24 6.51
C MET A 92 -3.39 -10.35 7.00
N LEU A 93 -4.09 -9.24 7.20
CA LEU A 93 -5.52 -9.26 7.57
C LEU A 93 -6.34 -10.10 6.57
N PHE A 94 -6.06 -9.95 5.28
CA PHE A 94 -6.73 -10.73 4.24
C PHE A 94 -6.49 -12.24 4.38
N ARG A 95 -5.24 -12.64 4.66
CA ARG A 95 -4.88 -14.05 4.88
C ARG A 95 -5.49 -14.61 6.17
N GLU A 96 -5.48 -13.83 7.23
CA GLU A 96 -6.11 -14.20 8.51
C GLU A 96 -7.63 -14.37 8.35
N ALA A 97 -8.28 -13.49 7.60
CA ALA A 97 -9.72 -13.59 7.32
C ALA A 97 -10.04 -14.86 6.51
N ALA A 98 -9.19 -15.29 5.57
CA ALA A 98 -9.33 -16.56 4.86
C ALA A 98 -9.18 -17.75 5.80
N ALA A 99 -8.13 -17.75 6.62
CA ALA A 99 -7.85 -18.81 7.58
C ALA A 99 -8.98 -18.97 8.59
N ASN A 100 -9.53 -17.88 9.12
CA ASN A 100 -10.66 -17.89 10.05
C ASN A 100 -11.96 -18.45 9.45
N ARG A 101 -12.09 -18.39 8.11
CA ARG A 101 -13.20 -19.00 7.37
C ARG A 101 -12.92 -20.44 6.94
N GLY A 102 -11.70 -20.95 7.17
CA GLY A 102 -11.29 -22.29 6.74
C GLY A 102 -11.16 -22.44 5.22
N ILE A 103 -10.92 -21.34 4.49
CA ILE A 103 -10.79 -21.32 3.03
C ILE A 103 -9.39 -20.83 2.61
N THR A 104 -9.02 -21.13 1.37
CA THR A 104 -7.78 -20.65 0.79
C THR A 104 -7.84 -19.15 0.45
N VAL A 105 -6.68 -18.51 0.34
CA VAL A 105 -6.56 -17.10 -0.11
C VAL A 105 -7.17 -16.91 -1.52
N ALA A 106 -7.03 -17.92 -2.39
CA ALA A 106 -7.60 -17.89 -3.74
C ALA A 106 -9.14 -17.97 -3.71
N GLU A 107 -9.71 -18.83 -2.86
CA GLU A 107 -11.16 -18.90 -2.66
C GLU A 107 -11.71 -17.60 -2.08
N GLN A 108 -11.03 -17.02 -1.07
CA GLN A 108 -11.43 -15.73 -0.53
C GLN A 108 -11.39 -14.63 -1.61
N ALA A 109 -10.36 -14.59 -2.45
CA ALA A 109 -10.28 -13.62 -3.54
C ALA A 109 -11.45 -13.75 -4.54
N ARG A 110 -11.93 -14.97 -4.80
CA ARG A 110 -13.12 -15.20 -5.63
C ARG A 110 -14.41 -14.72 -4.95
N LEU A 111 -14.52 -14.91 -3.63
CA LEU A 111 -15.69 -14.44 -2.88
C LEU A 111 -15.84 -12.91 -2.90
N LEU A 112 -14.75 -12.16 -3.00
CA LEU A 112 -14.78 -10.69 -3.11
C LEU A 112 -15.55 -10.19 -4.34
N LEU A 113 -15.66 -11.00 -5.38
CA LEU A 113 -16.42 -10.64 -6.59
C LEU A 113 -17.94 -10.57 -6.33
N THR A 114 -18.42 -11.29 -5.32
CA THR A 114 -19.85 -11.39 -4.98
C THR A 114 -20.18 -10.85 -3.58
N GLU A 115 -19.23 -10.93 -2.64
CA GLU A 115 -19.42 -10.58 -1.22
C GLU A 115 -18.64 -9.32 -0.83
N ARG A 116 -19.10 -8.16 -1.25
CA ARG A 116 -18.46 -6.86 -0.99
C ARG A 116 -18.22 -6.57 0.51
N GLY A 117 -19.02 -7.14 1.40
CA GLY A 117 -18.87 -6.99 2.85
C GLY A 117 -17.52 -7.47 3.38
N ILE A 118 -16.85 -8.40 2.69
CA ILE A 118 -15.52 -8.90 3.06
C ILE A 118 -14.45 -7.81 2.90
N ASP A 119 -14.45 -7.09 1.77
CA ASP A 119 -13.55 -5.96 1.56
C ASP A 119 -13.80 -4.88 2.61
N VAL A 120 -15.08 -4.53 2.82
CA VAL A 120 -15.45 -3.47 3.76
C VAL A 120 -15.03 -3.80 5.19
N ASP A 121 -15.11 -5.08 5.62
CA ASP A 121 -14.63 -5.52 6.94
C ASP A 121 -13.10 -5.34 7.08
N ILE A 122 -12.33 -5.69 6.05
CA ILE A 122 -10.88 -5.53 6.03
C ILE A 122 -10.49 -4.03 6.04
N ASP A 123 -11.21 -3.22 5.28
CA ASP A 123 -10.96 -1.78 5.20
C ASP A 123 -11.34 -1.07 6.50
N TYR A 124 -12.43 -1.51 7.15
CA TYR A 124 -12.81 -1.03 8.48
C TYR A 124 -11.74 -1.37 9.52
N LYS A 125 -11.23 -2.60 9.54
CA LYS A 125 -10.11 -3.01 10.39
C LYS A 125 -8.85 -2.21 10.10
N THR A 126 -8.61 -1.87 8.82
CA THR A 126 -7.52 -0.97 8.45
C THR A 126 -7.70 0.41 9.06
N CYS A 127 -8.91 0.97 9.04
CA CYS A 127 -9.22 2.22 9.72
C CYS A 127 -9.05 2.14 11.24
N GLN A 128 -9.43 1.04 11.87
CA GLN A 128 -9.18 0.80 13.30
C GLN A 128 -7.68 0.81 13.63
N MET A 129 -6.85 0.16 12.81
CA MET A 129 -5.39 0.24 12.95
C MET A 129 -4.87 1.68 12.81
N ILE A 130 -5.40 2.45 11.84
CA ILE A 130 -5.02 3.85 11.63
C ILE A 130 -5.50 4.74 12.79
N ALA A 131 -6.64 4.46 13.40
CA ALA A 131 -7.09 5.16 14.62
C ALA A 131 -6.04 5.08 15.74
N GLY A 132 -5.43 3.91 15.93
CA GLY A 132 -4.25 3.71 16.75
C GLY A 132 -4.51 3.53 18.23
N ASN A 133 -5.76 3.33 18.68
CA ASN A 133 -6.08 3.11 20.10
C ASN A 133 -5.53 1.77 20.62
N GLU A 134 -5.47 0.75 19.77
CA GLU A 134 -4.98 -0.60 20.13
C GLU A 134 -3.45 -0.76 19.99
N LEU A 135 -2.77 0.26 19.46
CA LEU A 135 -1.32 0.21 19.31
C LEU A 135 -0.61 0.30 20.67
N GLN A 136 0.30 -0.64 20.92
CA GLN A 136 1.21 -0.58 22.07
C GLN A 136 2.40 0.37 21.79
N SER A 137 2.83 0.46 20.53
CA SER A 137 3.91 1.36 20.09
C SER A 137 3.45 2.80 19.91
N ASN A 138 4.41 3.72 19.83
CA ASN A 138 4.14 5.15 19.61
C ASN A 138 3.87 5.51 18.14
N LEU A 139 4.16 4.60 17.21
CA LEU A 139 3.98 4.79 15.77
C LEU A 139 3.58 3.46 15.12
N ALA A 140 2.85 3.50 14.01
CA ALA A 140 2.68 2.34 13.14
C ALA A 140 3.02 2.64 11.69
N VAL A 141 3.57 1.62 11.02
CA VAL A 141 3.75 1.55 9.57
C VAL A 141 2.76 0.52 9.03
N ILE A 142 1.83 0.96 8.20
CA ILE A 142 0.76 0.13 7.65
C ILE A 142 0.94 0.05 6.13
N GLU A 143 1.06 -1.18 5.59
CA GLU A 143 1.23 -1.38 4.15
C GLU A 143 0.07 -2.17 3.54
N GLY A 144 -0.22 -1.87 2.28
CA GLY A 144 -1.27 -2.54 1.52
C GLY A 144 -1.48 -1.87 0.16
N ARG A 145 -2.69 -2.01 -0.40
CA ARG A 145 -3.10 -1.28 -1.59
C ARG A 145 -3.83 0.02 -1.24
N GLN A 146 -4.77 -0.04 -0.31
CA GLN A 146 -5.70 1.04 0.03
C GLN A 146 -5.38 1.85 1.32
N PRO A 147 -4.34 1.56 2.15
CA PRO A 147 -4.18 2.25 3.44
C PRO A 147 -4.13 3.77 3.33
N ALA A 148 -3.58 4.31 2.24
CA ALA A 148 -3.49 5.75 2.05
C ALA A 148 -4.87 6.40 1.88
N TYR A 149 -5.79 5.78 1.15
CA TYR A 149 -7.16 6.25 0.99
C TYR A 149 -7.97 6.10 2.27
N MET A 150 -7.79 4.98 2.99
CA MET A 150 -8.35 4.83 4.34
C MET A 150 -7.77 5.87 5.30
N GLY A 151 -6.48 6.22 5.16
CA GLY A 151 -5.85 7.31 5.90
C GLY A 151 -6.46 8.67 5.60
N SER A 152 -6.80 8.96 4.35
CA SER A 152 -7.49 10.19 3.95
C SER A 152 -8.90 10.26 4.56
N PHE A 153 -9.62 9.14 4.57
CA PHE A 153 -10.91 9.04 5.27
C PHE A 153 -10.73 9.29 6.78
N MET A 154 -9.77 8.66 7.44
CA MET A 154 -9.49 8.87 8.86
C MET A 154 -9.05 10.32 9.16
N ALA A 155 -8.34 10.97 8.23
CA ALA A 155 -7.98 12.38 8.34
C ALA A 155 -9.23 13.29 8.30
N SER A 156 -10.23 12.98 7.49
CA SER A 156 -11.52 13.69 7.47
C SER A 156 -12.28 13.56 8.80
N LEU A 157 -12.09 12.47 9.52
CA LEU A 157 -12.64 12.26 10.87
C LEU A 157 -11.82 12.93 11.98
N GLY A 158 -10.66 13.54 11.65
CA GLY A 158 -9.82 14.27 12.58
C GLY A 158 -8.50 13.58 12.96
N LYS A 159 -8.15 12.44 12.36
CA LYS A 159 -6.83 11.80 12.54
C LYS A 159 -5.76 12.72 11.96
N LYS A 160 -4.80 13.11 12.80
CA LYS A 160 -3.61 13.89 12.42
C LYS A 160 -2.38 13.00 12.37
N HIS A 161 -1.27 13.55 11.88
CA HIS A 161 0.04 12.86 11.84
C HIS A 161 0.00 11.57 11.01
N ILE A 162 -0.50 11.69 9.79
CA ILE A 162 -0.49 10.66 8.76
C ILE A 162 0.41 11.13 7.63
N VAL A 163 1.27 10.25 7.12
CA VAL A 163 1.97 10.42 5.85
C VAL A 163 1.63 9.24 4.95
N ARG A 164 1.35 9.52 3.68
CA ARG A 164 0.88 8.54 2.68
C ARG A 164 1.92 8.42 1.58
N LEU A 165 2.51 7.23 1.47
CA LEU A 165 3.53 6.92 0.48
C LEU A 165 2.96 6.00 -0.59
N TYR A 166 3.34 6.24 -1.84
CA TYR A 166 3.10 5.32 -2.95
C TYR A 166 4.43 4.83 -3.52
N PHE A 167 4.58 3.51 -3.57
CA PHE A 167 5.74 2.86 -4.17
C PHE A 167 5.38 2.38 -5.57
N GLN A 168 6.19 2.77 -6.55
CA GLN A 168 6.01 2.37 -7.93
C GLN A 168 7.30 1.83 -8.54
N CYS A 169 7.17 0.96 -9.52
CA CYS A 169 8.23 0.60 -10.44
C CYS A 169 7.62 0.11 -11.76
N SER A 170 8.46 -0.01 -12.78
CA SER A 170 8.05 -0.52 -14.08
C SER A 170 7.64 -1.99 -13.98
N ILE A 171 6.76 -2.40 -14.89
CA ILE A 171 6.34 -3.81 -14.97
C ILE A 171 7.52 -4.75 -15.23
N ARG A 172 8.55 -4.29 -15.95
CA ARG A 172 9.81 -5.02 -16.13
C ARG A 172 10.48 -5.27 -14.77
N GLU A 173 10.60 -4.25 -13.95
CA GLU A 173 11.23 -4.37 -12.62
C GLU A 173 10.42 -5.30 -11.71
N GLN A 174 9.10 -5.23 -11.76
CA GLN A 174 8.22 -6.16 -11.04
C GLN A 174 8.46 -7.61 -11.51
N ALA A 175 8.55 -7.85 -12.81
CA ALA A 175 8.83 -9.17 -13.36
C ALA A 175 10.22 -9.70 -12.95
N LEU A 176 11.25 -8.85 -12.96
CA LEU A 176 12.58 -9.20 -12.50
C LEU A 176 12.60 -9.61 -11.03
N ARG A 177 11.95 -8.84 -10.18
CA ARG A 177 11.81 -9.16 -8.75
C ARG A 177 11.01 -10.42 -8.52
N PHE A 178 10.02 -10.69 -9.36
CA PHE A 178 9.26 -11.93 -9.32
C PHE A 178 10.12 -13.12 -9.70
N LEU A 179 10.90 -13.03 -10.78
CA LEU A 179 11.86 -14.06 -11.20
C LEU A 179 12.88 -14.33 -10.09
N ARG A 180 13.42 -13.29 -9.43
CA ARG A 180 14.33 -13.46 -8.30
C ARG A 180 13.71 -14.27 -7.17
N ARG A 181 12.44 -14.00 -6.86
CA ARG A 181 11.71 -14.67 -5.78
C ARG A 181 11.36 -16.13 -6.09
N GLU A 182 10.89 -16.41 -7.30
CA GLU A 182 10.37 -17.74 -7.68
C GLU A 182 11.44 -18.64 -8.29
N SER A 183 12.38 -18.07 -9.05
CA SER A 183 13.38 -18.82 -9.83
C SER A 183 14.83 -18.58 -9.39
N GLY A 184 15.03 -17.68 -8.41
CA GLY A 184 16.32 -17.41 -7.79
C GLY A 184 17.16 -16.35 -8.48
N GLU A 185 18.35 -16.09 -7.89
CA GLU A 185 19.23 -15.00 -8.30
C GLU A 185 19.77 -15.18 -9.74
N ALA A 186 20.03 -16.40 -10.18
CA ALA A 186 20.53 -16.66 -11.53
C ALA A 186 19.53 -16.22 -12.60
N ALA A 187 18.24 -16.56 -12.45
CA ALA A 187 17.18 -16.12 -13.36
C ALA A 187 17.02 -14.60 -13.36
N TYR A 188 17.12 -13.98 -12.19
CA TYR A 188 17.11 -12.51 -12.07
C TYR A 188 18.25 -11.86 -12.87
N GLN A 189 19.49 -12.34 -12.75
CA GLN A 189 20.65 -11.76 -13.43
C GLN A 189 20.55 -11.91 -14.96
N VAL A 190 20.09 -13.08 -15.43
CA VAL A 190 19.83 -13.29 -16.86
C VAL A 190 18.75 -12.33 -17.35
N GLY A 191 17.61 -12.26 -16.65
CA GLY A 191 16.54 -11.33 -16.99
C GLY A 191 17.00 -9.88 -16.99
N LYS A 192 17.75 -9.45 -15.96
CA LYS A 192 18.27 -8.08 -15.83
C LYS A 192 19.17 -7.71 -17.01
N SER A 193 20.01 -8.63 -17.49
CA SER A 193 20.94 -8.38 -18.59
C SER A 193 20.32 -8.47 -19.99
N GLN A 194 19.29 -9.32 -20.17
CA GLN A 194 18.77 -9.65 -21.49
C GLN A 194 17.37 -9.11 -21.80
N ILE A 195 16.51 -8.90 -20.78
CA ILE A 195 15.21 -8.28 -21.00
C ILE A 195 15.44 -6.77 -21.23
N PRO A 196 15.03 -6.23 -22.40
CA PRO A 196 15.24 -4.81 -22.70
C PRO A 196 14.69 -3.86 -21.65
N ASN A 197 15.48 -2.85 -21.28
CA ASN A 197 15.02 -1.78 -20.37
C ASN A 197 14.24 -0.73 -21.16
N LYS A 198 12.99 -1.07 -21.49
CA LYS A 198 12.03 -0.22 -22.22
C LYS A 198 10.70 -0.16 -21.47
N LYS A 199 9.85 0.79 -21.83
CA LYS A 199 8.46 0.80 -21.42
C LYS A 199 7.69 -0.25 -22.22
N TYR A 200 7.12 -1.24 -21.53
CA TYR A 200 6.25 -2.22 -22.15
C TYR A 200 4.82 -1.66 -22.23
N GLY A 201 4.22 -1.77 -23.42
CA GLY A 201 2.86 -1.30 -23.68
C GLY A 201 1.78 -2.22 -23.11
N ASN A 202 2.11 -3.51 -23.00
CA ASN A 202 1.25 -4.54 -22.45
C ASN A 202 2.10 -5.66 -21.81
N LEU A 203 1.43 -6.52 -21.05
CA LEU A 203 2.04 -7.66 -20.36
C LEU A 203 2.53 -8.75 -21.31
N GLU A 204 1.85 -8.99 -22.43
CA GLU A 204 2.19 -10.06 -23.38
C GLU A 204 3.52 -9.82 -24.06
N ASP A 205 3.88 -8.56 -24.35
CA ASP A 205 5.20 -8.22 -24.89
C ASP A 205 6.32 -8.62 -23.93
N LEU A 206 6.13 -8.32 -22.63
CA LEU A 206 7.09 -8.73 -21.60
C LEU A 206 7.13 -10.24 -21.39
N ARG A 207 5.96 -10.90 -21.41
CA ARG A 207 5.87 -12.37 -21.35
C ARG A 207 6.67 -13.02 -22.46
N THR A 208 6.51 -12.55 -23.68
CA THR A 208 7.24 -13.07 -24.85
C THR A 208 8.75 -12.95 -24.68
N GLU A 209 9.25 -11.82 -24.20
CA GLU A 209 10.69 -11.61 -23.92
C GLU A 209 11.21 -12.63 -22.89
N ILE A 210 10.46 -12.85 -21.81
CA ILE A 210 10.86 -13.80 -20.75
C ILE A 210 10.83 -15.25 -21.26
N GLN A 211 9.81 -15.63 -22.05
CA GLN A 211 9.69 -16.98 -22.61
C GLN A 211 10.83 -17.31 -23.59
N ILE A 212 11.26 -16.35 -24.41
CA ILE A 212 12.39 -16.53 -25.34
C ILE A 212 13.69 -16.86 -24.59
N LEU A 213 13.86 -16.32 -23.39
CA LEU A 213 15.06 -16.53 -22.58
C LEU A 213 15.07 -17.88 -21.84
N ASP A 214 13.98 -18.63 -21.89
CA ASP A 214 13.79 -19.89 -21.14
C ASP A 214 14.15 -19.77 -19.65
N ILE A 215 13.86 -18.61 -19.07
CA ILE A 215 14.03 -18.33 -17.65
C ILE A 215 12.68 -18.24 -16.97
N GLY A 216 12.57 -18.87 -15.82
CA GLY A 216 11.41 -18.72 -14.95
C GLY A 216 10.24 -19.66 -15.22
N GLY A 217 10.21 -20.45 -16.31
CA GLY A 217 9.21 -21.48 -16.54
C GLY A 217 7.77 -21.04 -16.15
N GLU A 218 7.15 -21.75 -15.21
CA GLU A 218 5.81 -21.40 -14.68
C GLU A 218 5.75 -20.07 -13.91
N ALA A 219 6.91 -19.48 -13.55
CA ALA A 219 6.91 -18.24 -12.78
C ALA A 219 6.28 -17.07 -13.55
N ILE A 220 6.44 -17.06 -14.88
CA ILE A 220 5.85 -15.99 -15.71
C ILE A 220 4.33 -16.06 -15.68
N ASP A 221 3.72 -17.24 -15.73
CA ASP A 221 2.27 -17.37 -15.70
C ASP A 221 1.71 -16.91 -14.33
N LYS A 222 2.38 -17.27 -13.24
CA LYS A 222 2.07 -16.76 -11.89
C LYS A 222 2.24 -15.25 -11.78
N PHE A 223 3.24 -14.67 -12.47
CA PHE A 223 3.42 -13.23 -12.53
C PHE A 223 2.24 -12.55 -13.24
N MET A 224 1.79 -13.10 -14.37
CA MET A 224 0.63 -12.61 -15.11
C MET A 224 -0.65 -12.65 -14.25
N GLU A 225 -0.88 -13.74 -13.52
CA GLU A 225 -1.99 -13.85 -12.57
C GLU A 225 -1.93 -12.77 -11.48
N ASN A 226 -0.74 -12.47 -10.97
CA ASN A 226 -0.57 -11.41 -9.97
C ASN A 226 -0.89 -10.01 -10.53
N GLN A 227 -0.53 -9.73 -11.80
CA GLN A 227 -0.85 -8.46 -12.45
C GLN A 227 -2.36 -8.31 -12.67
N ASN A 228 -3.04 -9.36 -13.11
CA ASN A 228 -4.50 -9.38 -13.25
C ASN A 228 -5.18 -9.08 -11.89
N ARG A 229 -4.66 -9.61 -10.79
CA ARG A 229 -5.18 -9.31 -9.44
C ARG A 229 -5.03 -7.83 -9.05
N ASP A 230 -3.94 -7.16 -9.45
CA ASP A 230 -3.77 -5.73 -9.17
C ASP A 230 -4.82 -4.91 -9.92
N GLU A 231 -5.16 -5.29 -11.17
CA GLU A 231 -6.21 -4.66 -11.96
C GLU A 231 -7.61 -4.93 -11.40
N ASP A 232 -7.90 -6.17 -11.02
CA ASP A 232 -9.16 -6.56 -10.37
C ASP A 232 -9.38 -5.77 -9.07
N ASP A 233 -8.33 -5.59 -8.26
CA ASP A 233 -8.40 -4.81 -7.03
C ASP A 233 -8.70 -3.34 -7.32
N ARG A 234 -8.10 -2.73 -8.36
CA ARG A 234 -8.40 -1.34 -8.77
C ARG A 234 -9.86 -1.18 -9.17
N HIS A 235 -10.37 -2.08 -10.02
CA HIS A 235 -11.77 -2.07 -10.42
C HIS A 235 -12.72 -2.24 -9.24
N ARG A 236 -12.36 -3.12 -8.28
CA ARG A 236 -13.17 -3.40 -7.11
C ARG A 236 -13.25 -2.18 -6.19
N TYR A 237 -12.14 -1.51 -5.88
CA TYR A 237 -12.13 -0.29 -5.08
C TYR A 237 -12.81 0.87 -5.76
N SER A 238 -12.66 1.01 -7.09
CA SER A 238 -13.39 2.00 -7.88
C SER A 238 -14.89 1.78 -7.81
N GLY A 239 -15.34 0.53 -7.95
CA GLY A 239 -16.76 0.19 -7.89
C GLY A 239 -17.35 0.23 -6.47
N LEU A 240 -16.55 0.08 -5.43
CA LEU A 240 -16.99 0.05 -4.03
C LEU A 240 -17.02 1.44 -3.39
N TYR A 241 -15.99 2.24 -3.64
CA TYR A 241 -15.77 3.52 -2.98
C TYR A 241 -15.60 4.71 -3.93
N GLY A 242 -15.39 4.46 -5.23
CA GLY A 242 -15.15 5.51 -6.21
C GLY A 242 -13.71 5.99 -6.29
N PHE A 243 -12.71 5.25 -5.76
CA PHE A 243 -11.30 5.59 -5.92
C PHE A 243 -10.50 4.50 -6.63
N ASP A 244 -9.44 4.92 -7.32
CA ASP A 244 -8.35 4.07 -7.80
C ASP A 244 -7.11 4.34 -6.96
N TYR A 245 -6.59 3.33 -6.25
CA TYR A 245 -5.39 3.49 -5.42
C TYR A 245 -4.11 3.77 -6.24
N GLY A 246 -4.15 3.58 -7.55
CA GLY A 246 -3.08 3.98 -8.48
C GLY A 246 -3.14 5.47 -8.87
N ASN A 247 -4.18 6.21 -8.46
CA ASN A 247 -4.22 7.65 -8.65
C ASN A 247 -3.26 8.32 -7.64
N LEU A 248 -2.22 8.98 -8.17
CA LEU A 248 -1.13 9.55 -7.38
C LEU A 248 -1.49 10.79 -6.58
N ASP A 249 -2.62 11.45 -6.87
CA ASP A 249 -3.08 12.66 -6.18
C ASP A 249 -3.41 12.41 -4.69
N GLY A 250 -3.63 11.16 -4.32
CA GLY A 250 -3.94 10.75 -2.95
C GLY A 250 -2.73 10.61 -2.01
N TYR A 251 -1.49 10.84 -2.51
CA TYR A 251 -0.27 10.53 -1.78
C TYR A 251 0.58 11.77 -1.50
N ASP A 252 1.27 11.76 -0.36
CA ASP A 252 2.17 12.84 0.06
C ASP A 252 3.57 12.65 -0.52
N ILE A 253 4.02 11.39 -0.69
CA ILE A 253 5.33 10.98 -1.19
C ILE A 253 5.14 9.87 -2.24
N ILE A 254 5.78 10.03 -3.40
CA ILE A 254 5.81 9.02 -4.46
C ILE A 254 7.24 8.54 -4.62
N MET A 255 7.45 7.23 -4.42
CA MET A 255 8.76 6.60 -4.47
C MET A 255 8.90 5.74 -5.72
N ASP A 256 9.82 6.12 -6.60
CA ASP A 256 10.25 5.28 -7.71
C ASP A 256 11.35 4.33 -7.24
N THR A 257 11.07 3.03 -7.30
CA THR A 257 11.99 1.97 -6.86
C THR A 257 12.67 1.22 -8.01
N ASN A 258 12.58 1.73 -9.25
CA ASN A 258 13.24 1.14 -10.41
C ASN A 258 14.75 1.10 -10.21
N ASN A 259 15.36 -0.07 -10.50
CA ASN A 259 16.81 -0.27 -10.48
C ASN A 259 17.51 0.14 -9.17
N LYS A 260 16.79 0.18 -8.07
CA LYS A 260 17.33 0.52 -6.74
C LYS A 260 17.35 -0.69 -5.83
N GLU A 261 18.41 -0.81 -5.06
CA GLU A 261 18.49 -1.79 -3.99
C GLU A 261 17.64 -1.32 -2.80
N PRO A 262 17.18 -2.26 -1.94
CA PRO A 262 16.33 -1.92 -0.81
C PRO A 262 16.90 -0.84 0.13
N VAL A 263 18.21 -0.81 0.32
CA VAL A 263 18.89 0.18 1.16
C VAL A 263 18.82 1.59 0.58
N GLU A 264 19.00 1.73 -0.73
CA GLU A 264 18.91 3.03 -1.42
C GLU A 264 17.49 3.60 -1.32
N VAL A 265 16.47 2.76 -1.54
CA VAL A 265 15.08 3.15 -1.38
C VAL A 265 14.80 3.58 0.07
N PHE A 266 15.34 2.85 1.05
CA PHE A 266 15.16 3.14 2.47
C PHE A 266 15.72 4.51 2.85
N GLU A 267 16.94 4.84 2.41
CA GLU A 267 17.59 6.13 2.66
C GLU A 267 16.81 7.29 2.03
N GLU A 268 16.32 7.11 0.80
CA GLU A 268 15.48 8.11 0.15
C GLU A 268 14.16 8.33 0.91
N VAL A 269 13.50 7.26 1.34
CA VAL A 269 12.25 7.34 2.11
C VAL A 269 12.48 8.07 3.44
N LEU A 270 13.57 7.77 4.15
CA LEU A 270 13.87 8.45 5.41
C LEU A 270 14.05 9.96 5.19
N LYS A 271 14.79 10.35 4.16
CA LYS A 271 15.01 11.77 3.81
C LYS A 271 13.69 12.50 3.52
N GLU A 272 12.77 11.85 2.79
CA GLU A 272 11.45 12.44 2.53
C GLU A 272 10.62 12.52 3.83
N LEU A 273 10.62 11.47 4.66
CA LEU A 273 9.88 11.43 5.93
C LEU A 273 10.34 12.49 6.93
N GLU A 274 11.63 12.86 6.93
CA GLU A 274 12.13 13.97 7.76
C GLU A 274 11.41 15.30 7.46
N SER A 275 11.06 15.55 6.18
CA SER A 275 10.31 16.74 5.78
C SER A 275 8.88 16.78 6.34
N PHE A 276 8.34 15.61 6.70
CA PHE A 276 7.04 15.44 7.37
C PHE A 276 7.15 15.33 8.90
N GLY A 277 8.34 15.55 9.46
CA GLY A 277 8.57 15.57 10.90
C GLY A 277 8.80 14.20 11.53
N PHE A 278 9.00 13.14 10.73
CA PHE A 278 9.40 11.82 11.23
C PHE A 278 10.92 11.78 11.38
N ARG A 279 11.40 11.64 12.61
CA ARG A 279 12.82 11.49 12.93
C ARG A 279 12.99 10.35 13.92
N ALA A 280 14.05 9.57 13.76
CA ALA A 280 14.53 8.69 14.81
C ALA A 280 15.46 9.51 15.72
N ASP A 281 15.36 9.29 17.02
CA ASP A 281 16.24 9.89 18.02
C ASP A 281 17.62 9.24 18.03
#